data_f61a103ebbf19dcff26b42c4072c71f4
#
_entry.id   f61a103ebbf19dcff26b42c4072c71f4
#
_cell.length_a   1.000
_cell.length_b   1.000
_cell.length_c   1.000
_cell.angle_alpha   90.00
_cell.angle_beta   90.00
_cell.angle_gamma   90.00
#
_symmetry.space_group_name_H-M   'P 1'
#
loop_
_entity.id
_entity.type
_entity.pdbx_description
1 polymer ?
#
loop_
_entity_poly.entity_id
_entity_poly.type
_entity_poly.pdbx_seq_one_letter_code
_entity_poly.pdbx_strand_id
1 'polypeptide(L)'
;MVVPIGVSADDGRMTGEVFFAEFQAKCLCLFHGQAVVGCISWVEADDILMALNITMLGVLTILAVCQQTGCCKREIAALKRMDMILKTTDLCKNFKGQMAVNNVSLNIRRNSVYGLLGPNGAGKSTILKMLTGILRPTSGSIEFDGHPWKRNDLEHIGALIEMPPLYENLTAYENLKVRTTLLGLDDARINEVLQIVQLTNTGKKRAGQFSLGMKQRLGIAIALLNSPQLLILDEPTNGLDPLGIEELRELIRSFPSNGITVILSSHILSEVQQIADHVGIIAGGVLGYEGELRAGEDLEQLFMDVIRRNGKEGY
;
A
#
# COMPACT_ATOMS: atom_id res chain seq x y z
N MET A 1 -11.86 -40.60 29.20
CA MET A 1 -10.66 -41.44 29.43
C MET A 1 -9.49 -40.73 28.81
N VAL A 2 -8.72 -40.00 29.59
CA VAL A 2 -7.61 -39.16 29.09
C VAL A 2 -6.36 -39.98 29.26
N VAL A 3 -5.70 -40.28 28.14
CA VAL A 3 -4.39 -40.92 28.13
C VAL A 3 -3.35 -39.81 28.20
N PRO A 4 -2.46 -39.76 29.18
CA PRO A 4 -1.37 -38.75 29.19
C PRO A 4 -0.30 -39.17 28.20
N ILE A 5 -0.06 -38.34 27.21
CA ILE A 5 1.10 -38.46 26.31
C ILE A 5 2.27 -37.81 27.02
N GLY A 6 3.24 -38.65 27.46
CA GLY A 6 4.48 -38.20 28.06
C GLY A 6 5.34 -37.47 27.03
N VAL A 7 5.64 -36.22 27.30
CA VAL A 7 6.61 -35.44 26.53
C VAL A 7 7.96 -35.58 27.21
N SER A 8 8.93 -36.22 26.52
CA SER A 8 10.33 -36.22 26.89
C SER A 8 10.91 -34.85 26.58
N ALA A 9 11.33 -34.16 27.62
CA ALA A 9 12.04 -32.89 27.49
C ALA A 9 13.53 -33.16 27.22
N ASP A 10 13.91 -33.13 25.94
CA ASP A 10 15.29 -32.87 25.56
C ASP A 10 15.26 -32.01 24.28
N ASP A 11 15.89 -30.84 24.36
CA ASP A 11 16.18 -29.87 23.31
C ASP A 11 15.09 -28.88 22.84
N GLY A 12 14.15 -28.47 23.64
CA GLY A 12 13.51 -27.14 23.48
C GLY A 12 12.97 -26.71 22.06
N ARG A 13 12.94 -27.62 21.09
CA ARG A 13 12.38 -27.36 19.73
C ARG A 13 11.24 -28.31 19.45
N MET A 14 10.02 -27.79 19.42
CA MET A 14 8.88 -28.52 18.91
C MET A 14 9.06 -28.79 17.41
N THR A 15 8.90 -30.04 16.99
CA THR A 15 8.85 -30.40 15.56
C THR A 15 7.51 -29.98 14.99
N GLY A 16 7.47 -29.58 13.70
CA GLY A 16 6.25 -29.07 13.07
C GLY A 16 5.04 -29.99 13.16
N GLU A 17 5.23 -31.31 13.30
CA GLU A 17 4.13 -32.28 13.46
C GLU A 17 3.45 -32.21 14.84
N VAL A 18 4.21 -31.95 15.91
CA VAL A 18 3.65 -31.79 17.26
C VAL A 18 2.86 -30.50 17.35
N PHE A 19 3.33 -29.42 16.74
CA PHE A 19 2.63 -28.14 16.67
C PHE A 19 1.31 -28.27 15.88
N PHE A 20 1.32 -29.02 14.78
CA PHE A 20 0.12 -29.25 13.97
C PHE A 20 -0.94 -30.09 14.71
N ALA A 21 -0.54 -31.10 15.45
CA ALA A 21 -1.44 -31.92 16.26
C ALA A 21 -2.05 -31.13 17.42
N GLU A 22 -1.28 -30.26 18.08
CA GLU A 22 -1.78 -29.38 19.16
C GLU A 22 -2.70 -28.29 18.63
N PHE A 23 -2.40 -27.74 17.46
CA PHE A 23 -3.24 -26.76 16.77
C PHE A 23 -4.57 -27.38 16.31
N GLN A 24 -4.55 -28.61 15.72
CA GLN A 24 -5.78 -29.36 15.40
C GLN A 24 -6.61 -29.68 16.65
N ALA A 25 -5.98 -30.09 17.74
CA ALA A 25 -6.69 -30.38 18.99
C ALA A 25 -7.35 -29.12 19.58
N LYS A 26 -6.69 -27.95 19.51
CA LYS A 26 -7.23 -26.67 19.96
C LYS A 26 -8.36 -26.18 19.05
N CYS A 27 -8.26 -26.39 17.73
CA CYS A 27 -9.35 -26.10 16.80
C CYS A 27 -10.56 -27.04 17.01
N LEU A 28 -10.35 -28.30 17.33
CA LEU A 28 -11.44 -29.24 17.63
C LEU A 28 -12.20 -28.87 18.95
N CYS A 29 -11.50 -28.32 19.94
CA CYS A 29 -12.12 -27.81 21.16
C CYS A 29 -13.04 -26.60 20.94
N LEU A 30 -12.79 -25.80 19.93
CA LEU A 30 -13.66 -24.69 19.48
C LEU A 30 -15.02 -25.21 18.94
N PHE A 31 -15.08 -26.44 18.42
CA PHE A 31 -16.29 -27.05 17.86
C PHE A 31 -17.29 -27.50 18.97
N HIS A 32 -16.88 -27.59 20.26
CA HIS A 32 -17.72 -28.09 21.36
C HIS A 32 -18.27 -26.97 22.28
N GLY A 33 -18.29 -25.71 21.83
CA GLY A 33 -19.15 -24.68 22.43
C GLY A 33 -18.72 -24.14 23.79
N GLN A 34 -17.47 -24.30 24.23
CA GLN A 34 -16.95 -23.64 25.42
C GLN A 34 -15.93 -22.56 25.04
N ALA A 35 -16.23 -21.35 25.48
CA ALA A 35 -15.44 -20.13 25.20
C ALA A 35 -14.01 -20.27 25.75
N VAL A 36 -13.02 -20.27 24.82
CA VAL A 36 -11.61 -20.12 25.17
C VAL A 36 -11.20 -18.69 24.80
N VAL A 37 -11.51 -17.75 25.68
CA VAL A 37 -11.11 -16.32 25.59
C VAL A 37 -9.68 -16.09 26.13
N GLY A 38 -8.94 -17.15 26.49
CA GLY A 38 -7.73 -17.04 27.30
C GLY A 38 -6.41 -17.53 26.67
N CYS A 39 -6.37 -17.96 25.40
CA CYS A 39 -5.17 -18.64 24.87
C CYS A 39 -4.34 -17.90 23.81
N ILE A 40 -4.64 -16.66 23.47
CA ILE A 40 -3.86 -15.91 22.46
C ILE A 40 -2.75 -15.05 23.08
N SER A 41 -2.67 -14.93 24.40
CA SER A 41 -1.71 -14.03 25.07
C SER A 41 -0.30 -14.57 25.29
N TRP A 42 0.06 -15.76 24.75
CA TRP A 42 1.35 -16.41 25.02
C TRP A 42 2.09 -16.93 23.78
N VAL A 43 1.81 -16.43 22.62
CA VAL A 43 2.59 -16.74 21.41
C VAL A 43 3.42 -15.49 21.07
N GLU A 44 4.74 -15.58 21.17
CA GLU A 44 5.65 -14.50 20.78
C GLU A 44 5.57 -14.27 19.27
N ALA A 45 5.78 -13.03 18.82
CA ALA A 45 5.60 -12.61 17.44
C ALA A 45 6.42 -13.41 16.41
N ASP A 46 7.55 -13.98 16.83
CA ASP A 46 8.45 -14.78 15.99
C ASP A 46 7.86 -16.17 15.64
N ASP A 47 7.04 -16.75 16.52
CA ASP A 47 6.36 -18.03 16.28
C ASP A 47 5.21 -17.89 15.28
N ILE A 48 4.59 -16.70 15.21
CA ILE A 48 3.53 -16.40 14.22
C ILE A 48 4.11 -16.31 12.82
N LEU A 49 5.30 -15.75 12.64
CA LEU A 49 5.97 -15.65 11.32
C LEU A 49 6.35 -17.02 10.74
N MET A 50 6.76 -17.98 11.59
CA MET A 50 7.03 -19.37 11.16
C MET A 50 5.75 -20.13 10.82
N ALA A 51 4.65 -19.87 11.54
CA ALA A 51 3.35 -20.49 11.25
C ALA A 51 2.69 -19.93 9.97
N LEU A 52 2.94 -18.70 9.60
CA LEU A 52 2.45 -18.10 8.34
C LEU A 52 3.13 -18.66 7.08
N ASN A 53 4.34 -19.22 7.21
CA ASN A 53 5.01 -19.91 6.10
C ASN A 53 4.50 -21.36 5.86
N ILE A 54 3.70 -21.90 6.76
CA ILE A 54 3.10 -23.24 6.62
C ILE A 54 1.63 -23.08 6.23
N THR A 55 1.39 -22.91 4.94
CA THR A 55 0.12 -23.12 4.25
C THR A 55 -0.88 -21.95 4.20
N MET A 56 -0.83 -21.22 3.09
CA MET A 56 -2.01 -20.52 2.54
C MET A 56 -3.27 -21.39 2.55
N LEU A 57 -3.12 -22.71 2.44
CA LEU A 57 -4.22 -23.69 2.47
C LEU A 57 -4.88 -23.77 3.85
N GLY A 58 -4.12 -23.67 4.95
CA GLY A 58 -4.67 -23.71 6.33
C GLY A 58 -5.50 -22.48 6.65
N VAL A 59 -5.05 -21.29 6.25
CA VAL A 59 -5.79 -20.03 6.43
C VAL A 59 -7.07 -20.03 5.59
N LEU A 60 -7.03 -20.51 4.35
CA LEU A 60 -8.20 -20.64 3.49
C LEU A 60 -9.23 -21.64 4.04
N THR A 61 -8.78 -22.73 4.66
CA THR A 61 -9.69 -23.71 5.29
C THR A 61 -10.36 -23.15 6.53
N ILE A 62 -9.64 -22.40 7.35
CA ILE A 62 -10.21 -21.72 8.54
C ILE A 62 -11.20 -20.64 8.11
N LEU A 63 -10.88 -19.85 7.07
CA LEU A 63 -11.79 -18.85 6.53
C LEU A 63 -13.06 -19.45 5.94
N ALA A 64 -12.96 -20.59 5.24
CA ALA A 64 -14.13 -21.29 4.67
C ALA A 64 -15.03 -21.88 5.76
N VAL A 65 -14.46 -22.43 6.82
CA VAL A 65 -15.22 -22.97 7.97
C VAL A 65 -15.87 -21.85 8.79
N CYS A 66 -15.17 -20.73 8.98
CA CYS A 66 -15.72 -19.54 9.67
C CYS A 66 -16.85 -18.87 8.88
N GLN A 67 -16.83 -18.90 7.56
CA GLN A 67 -17.95 -18.40 6.74
C GLN A 67 -19.23 -19.22 6.91
N GLN A 68 -19.14 -20.54 7.14
CA GLN A 68 -20.29 -21.41 7.33
C GLN A 68 -20.90 -21.32 8.75
N THR A 69 -20.11 -20.99 9.78
CA THR A 69 -20.56 -21.02 11.18
C THR A 69 -21.04 -19.68 11.74
N GLY A 70 -20.86 -18.57 11.00
CA GLY A 70 -21.32 -17.24 11.43
C GLY A 70 -20.61 -16.66 12.68
N CYS A 71 -19.69 -17.42 13.30
CA CYS A 71 -19.06 -17.09 14.58
C CYS A 71 -17.96 -16.00 14.49
N CYS A 72 -17.39 -15.74 13.32
CA CYS A 72 -16.17 -14.95 13.17
C CYS A 72 -16.29 -13.64 12.40
N LYS A 73 -17.48 -13.06 12.23
CA LYS A 73 -17.58 -11.78 11.48
C LYS A 73 -16.71 -10.66 12.07
N ARG A 74 -16.55 -10.63 13.40
CA ARG A 74 -15.72 -9.60 14.08
C ARG A 74 -14.23 -9.87 13.91
N GLU A 75 -13.78 -11.12 13.98
CA GLU A 75 -12.37 -11.50 13.82
C GLU A 75 -11.92 -11.43 12.37
N ILE A 76 -12.76 -11.84 11.41
CA ILE A 76 -12.50 -11.66 9.98
C ILE A 76 -12.46 -10.17 9.64
N ALA A 77 -13.30 -9.33 10.23
CA ALA A 77 -13.25 -7.89 10.06
C ALA A 77 -11.98 -7.28 10.68
N ALA A 78 -11.50 -7.82 11.81
CA ALA A 78 -10.25 -7.42 12.43
C ALA A 78 -9.03 -7.83 11.59
N LEU A 79 -8.98 -9.07 11.08
CA LEU A 79 -7.93 -9.56 10.17
C LEU A 79 -7.91 -8.75 8.86
N LYS A 80 -9.08 -8.48 8.28
CA LYS A 80 -9.18 -7.59 7.10
C LYS A 80 -8.75 -6.14 7.41
N ARG A 81 -8.92 -5.66 8.65
CA ARG A 81 -8.41 -4.36 9.08
C ARG A 81 -6.88 -4.34 9.21
N MET A 82 -6.28 -5.43 9.69
CA MET A 82 -4.81 -5.57 9.78
C MET A 82 -4.15 -5.63 8.41
N ASP A 83 -4.88 -6.03 7.36
CA ASP A 83 -4.40 -6.07 5.98
C ASP A 83 -4.41 -4.69 5.28
N MET A 84 -5.09 -3.68 5.85
CA MET A 84 -5.17 -2.34 5.27
C MET A 84 -4.11 -1.42 5.86
N ILE A 85 -3.31 -0.80 4.99
CA ILE A 85 -2.34 0.22 5.41
C ILE A 85 -2.99 1.60 5.51
N LEU A 86 -3.93 1.89 4.59
CA LEU A 86 -4.62 3.17 4.57
C LEU A 86 -6.09 2.97 4.23
N LYS A 87 -6.95 3.69 4.94
CA LYS A 87 -8.38 3.73 4.69
C LYS A 87 -8.87 5.16 4.75
N THR A 88 -9.78 5.52 3.86
CA THR A 88 -10.53 6.77 3.97
C THR A 88 -12.02 6.48 4.15
N THR A 89 -12.72 7.35 4.84
CA THR A 89 -14.17 7.25 5.03
C THR A 89 -14.80 8.59 4.74
N ASP A 90 -15.68 8.63 3.73
CA ASP A 90 -16.46 9.80 3.28
C ASP A 90 -15.60 11.06 3.12
N LEU A 91 -14.41 10.88 2.52
CA LEU A 91 -13.44 11.96 2.36
C LEU A 91 -13.96 13.01 1.40
N CYS A 92 -14.01 14.27 1.85
CA CYS A 92 -14.49 15.39 1.06
C CYS A 92 -13.48 16.53 1.01
N LYS A 93 -13.46 17.24 -0.12
CA LYS A 93 -12.74 18.49 -0.29
C LYS A 93 -13.53 19.50 -1.09
N ASN A 94 -13.81 20.62 -0.45
CA ASN A 94 -14.47 21.77 -1.09
C ASN A 94 -13.47 22.93 -1.19
N PHE A 95 -13.35 23.53 -2.37
CA PHE A 95 -12.58 24.75 -2.62
C PHE A 95 -13.53 25.88 -2.99
N LYS A 96 -13.79 26.79 -2.04
CA LYS A 96 -14.61 28.00 -2.28
C LYS A 96 -15.98 27.71 -2.95
N GLY A 97 -16.65 26.63 -2.54
CA GLY A 97 -17.95 26.22 -3.09
C GLY A 97 -17.90 25.16 -4.18
N GLN A 98 -16.72 24.89 -4.78
CA GLN A 98 -16.55 23.83 -5.74
C GLN A 98 -16.10 22.55 -5.03
N MET A 99 -16.89 21.48 -5.12
CA MET A 99 -16.58 20.17 -4.57
C MET A 99 -15.59 19.45 -5.49
N ALA A 100 -14.34 19.32 -5.06
CA ALA A 100 -13.30 18.63 -5.81
C ALA A 100 -13.22 17.14 -5.47
N VAL A 101 -13.61 16.75 -4.25
CA VAL A 101 -13.69 15.36 -3.79
C VAL A 101 -14.97 15.25 -2.94
N ASN A 102 -15.79 14.25 -3.21
CA ASN A 102 -17.10 14.08 -2.62
C ASN A 102 -17.31 12.63 -2.14
N ASN A 103 -17.32 12.44 -0.83
CA ASN A 103 -17.58 11.17 -0.14
C ASN A 103 -16.74 9.98 -0.67
N VAL A 104 -15.44 10.18 -0.83
CA VAL A 104 -14.51 9.15 -1.32
C VAL A 104 -14.04 8.27 -0.16
N SER A 105 -14.35 6.98 -0.24
CA SER A 105 -13.93 5.95 0.72
C SER A 105 -13.02 4.94 0.03
N LEU A 106 -11.72 4.96 0.33
CA LEU A 106 -10.68 4.10 -0.24
C LEU A 106 -10.23 3.05 0.77
N ASN A 107 -9.85 1.87 0.27
CA ASN A 107 -9.32 0.77 1.07
C ASN A 107 -8.02 0.26 0.43
N ILE A 108 -6.88 0.64 0.98
CA ILE A 108 -5.55 0.33 0.43
C ILE A 108 -4.95 -0.83 1.21
N ARG A 109 -4.70 -1.96 0.52
CA ARG A 109 -4.08 -3.14 1.12
C ARG A 109 -2.58 -2.98 1.25
N ARG A 110 -2.00 -3.60 2.31
CA ARG A 110 -0.55 -3.65 2.48
C ARG A 110 0.12 -4.44 1.36
N ASN A 111 1.36 -4.07 1.07
CA ASN A 111 2.23 -4.78 0.14
C ASN A 111 1.56 -5.03 -1.22
N SER A 112 0.85 -4.03 -1.72
CA SER A 112 0.18 -4.05 -3.02
C SER A 112 0.37 -2.73 -3.75
N VAL A 113 0.10 -2.75 -5.05
CA VAL A 113 0.03 -1.54 -5.89
C VAL A 113 -1.44 -1.18 -6.10
N TYR A 114 -1.83 0.01 -5.66
CA TYR A 114 -3.17 0.57 -5.85
C TYR A 114 -3.15 1.65 -6.93
N GLY A 115 -3.89 1.44 -8.01
CA GLY A 115 -4.08 2.39 -9.10
C GLY A 115 -5.27 3.30 -8.89
N LEU A 116 -5.06 4.62 -8.75
CA LEU A 116 -6.11 5.62 -8.68
C LEU A 116 -6.34 6.21 -10.07
N LEU A 117 -7.36 5.72 -10.76
CA LEU A 117 -7.69 6.08 -12.14
C LEU A 117 -8.75 7.19 -12.23
N GLY A 118 -8.67 7.99 -13.27
CA GLY A 118 -9.68 9.01 -13.57
C GLY A 118 -9.17 10.03 -14.59
N PRO A 119 -10.06 10.77 -15.26
CA PRO A 119 -9.66 11.85 -16.16
C PRO A 119 -8.96 12.98 -15.43
N ASN A 120 -8.35 13.89 -16.19
CA ASN A 120 -7.77 15.10 -15.64
C ASN A 120 -8.88 15.94 -14.95
N GLY A 121 -8.57 16.47 -13.76
CA GLY A 121 -9.55 17.19 -12.96
C GLY A 121 -10.53 16.33 -12.14
N ALA A 122 -10.46 15.00 -12.23
CA ALA A 122 -11.35 14.10 -11.47
C ALA A 122 -11.16 14.13 -9.94
N GLY A 123 -10.12 14.78 -9.43
CA GLY A 123 -9.85 14.87 -7.99
C GLY A 123 -8.69 13.99 -7.48
N LYS A 124 -8.02 13.21 -8.36
CA LYS A 124 -6.92 12.29 -7.99
C LYS A 124 -5.84 12.97 -7.16
N SER A 125 -5.17 13.98 -7.71
CA SER A 125 -4.09 14.72 -7.01
C SER A 125 -4.59 15.40 -5.73
N THR A 126 -5.86 15.83 -5.68
CA THR A 126 -6.46 16.40 -4.47
C THR A 126 -6.55 15.35 -3.36
N ILE A 127 -6.95 14.12 -3.69
CA ILE A 127 -6.97 12.99 -2.75
C ILE A 127 -5.56 12.69 -2.27
N LEU A 128 -4.59 12.51 -3.18
CA LEU A 128 -3.20 12.23 -2.81
C LEU A 128 -2.61 13.32 -1.91
N LYS A 129 -2.91 14.60 -2.19
CA LYS A 129 -2.51 15.73 -1.33
C LYS A 129 -3.17 15.70 0.06
N MET A 130 -4.37 15.15 0.19
CA MET A 130 -5.00 14.95 1.51
C MET A 130 -4.36 13.79 2.26
N LEU A 131 -4.04 12.68 1.60
CA LEU A 131 -3.36 11.53 2.20
C LEU A 131 -1.96 11.88 2.71
N THR A 132 -1.26 12.79 2.04
CA THR A 132 0.07 13.28 2.42
C THR A 132 0.04 14.48 3.39
N GLY A 133 -1.14 14.91 3.83
CA GLY A 133 -1.29 16.04 4.74
C GLY A 133 -0.96 17.41 4.15
N ILE A 134 -0.69 17.52 2.83
CA ILE A 134 -0.51 18.79 2.10
C ILE A 134 -1.82 19.59 2.10
N LEU A 135 -2.96 18.90 1.97
CA LEU A 135 -4.28 19.49 2.06
C LEU A 135 -5.06 18.89 3.24
N ARG A 136 -5.79 19.72 3.96
CA ARG A 136 -6.75 19.25 4.96
C ARG A 136 -8.07 18.87 4.28
N PRO A 137 -8.67 17.70 4.60
CA PRO A 137 -10.04 17.39 4.22
C PRO A 137 -11.01 18.45 4.75
N THR A 138 -12.12 18.67 4.03
CA THR A 138 -13.23 19.48 4.52
C THR A 138 -14.09 18.67 5.49
N SER A 139 -14.29 17.38 5.21
CA SER A 139 -14.95 16.38 6.06
C SER A 139 -14.45 14.98 5.73
N GLY A 140 -14.92 13.99 6.48
CA GLY A 140 -14.46 12.61 6.41
C GLY A 140 -13.23 12.34 7.26
N SER A 141 -12.71 11.11 7.20
CA SER A 141 -11.56 10.68 8.00
C SER A 141 -10.57 9.87 7.17
N ILE A 142 -9.32 9.87 7.63
CA ILE A 142 -8.23 9.05 7.10
C ILE A 142 -7.69 8.22 8.26
N GLU A 143 -7.55 6.92 8.05
CA GLU A 143 -6.88 5.99 8.95
C GLU A 143 -5.60 5.50 8.26
N PHE A 144 -4.49 5.49 9.01
CA PHE A 144 -3.22 4.92 8.59
C PHE A 144 -2.79 3.88 9.61
N ASP A 145 -2.38 2.70 9.16
CA ASP A 145 -1.92 1.60 10.02
C ASP A 145 -2.91 1.28 11.18
N GLY A 146 -4.22 1.29 10.86
CA GLY A 146 -5.29 0.96 11.81
C GLY A 146 -5.63 2.02 12.86
N HIS A 147 -5.02 3.21 12.79
CA HIS A 147 -5.34 4.34 13.68
C HIS A 147 -5.67 5.62 12.90
N PRO A 148 -6.37 6.60 13.50
CA PRO A 148 -6.61 7.89 12.87
C PRO A 148 -5.30 8.55 12.45
N TRP A 149 -5.24 9.03 11.20
CA TRP A 149 -4.06 9.64 10.62
C TRP A 149 -3.53 10.80 11.47
N LYS A 150 -2.24 10.82 11.70
CA LYS A 150 -1.51 11.84 12.46
C LYS A 150 -0.33 12.35 11.65
N ARG A 151 0.15 13.57 11.97
CA ARG A 151 1.29 14.16 11.27
C ARG A 151 2.58 13.32 11.37
N ASN A 152 2.76 12.58 12.45
CA ASN A 152 3.91 11.70 12.64
C ASN A 152 3.92 10.51 11.66
N ASP A 153 2.75 10.11 11.13
CA ASP A 153 2.65 9.04 10.13
C ASP A 153 3.39 9.39 8.83
N LEU A 154 3.68 10.67 8.59
CA LEU A 154 4.49 11.13 7.46
C LEU A 154 5.93 10.58 7.50
N GLU A 155 6.42 10.12 8.63
CA GLU A 155 7.69 9.41 8.74
C GLU A 155 7.67 8.05 8.01
N HIS A 156 6.48 7.47 7.86
CA HIS A 156 6.23 6.19 7.20
C HIS A 156 5.60 6.33 5.80
N ILE A 157 5.40 7.55 5.33
CA ILE A 157 4.80 7.85 4.03
C ILE A 157 5.82 8.58 3.16
N GLY A 158 6.23 7.96 2.07
CA GLY A 158 6.98 8.62 1.00
C GLY A 158 6.02 9.17 -0.05
N ALA A 159 6.31 10.34 -0.62
CA ALA A 159 5.43 10.92 -1.63
C ALA A 159 6.20 11.66 -2.72
N LEU A 160 5.73 11.49 -3.95
CA LEU A 160 6.11 12.27 -5.11
C LEU A 160 4.82 12.82 -5.74
N ILE A 161 4.51 14.07 -5.43
CA ILE A 161 3.31 14.77 -5.90
C ILE A 161 3.71 15.80 -6.94
N GLU A 162 3.12 15.70 -8.13
CA GLU A 162 3.42 16.53 -9.28
C GLU A 162 4.90 16.37 -9.73
N MET A 163 5.71 17.43 -9.69
CA MET A 163 7.10 17.39 -10.14
C MET A 163 8.07 17.09 -8.98
N PRO A 164 9.16 16.35 -9.25
CA PRO A 164 10.20 16.11 -8.27
C PRO A 164 10.82 17.42 -7.76
N PRO A 165 10.88 17.66 -6.44
CA PRO A 165 11.45 18.89 -5.88
C PRO A 165 12.98 18.80 -5.82
N LEU A 166 13.64 18.98 -6.97
CA LEU A 166 15.07 18.82 -7.14
C LEU A 166 15.82 20.17 -7.16
N TYR A 167 16.99 20.16 -6.59
CA TYR A 167 17.99 21.22 -6.80
C TYR A 167 18.75 20.92 -8.09
N GLU A 168 18.43 21.63 -9.16
CA GLU A 168 18.96 21.37 -10.50
C GLU A 168 20.47 21.55 -10.63
N ASN A 169 21.07 22.39 -9.80
CA ASN A 169 22.51 22.64 -9.72
C ASN A 169 23.30 21.60 -8.90
N LEU A 170 22.63 20.68 -8.24
CA LEU A 170 23.20 19.60 -7.45
C LEU A 170 23.18 18.26 -8.19
N THR A 171 24.09 17.36 -7.85
CA THR A 171 24.11 15.96 -8.30
C THR A 171 22.97 15.15 -7.64
N ALA A 172 22.75 13.88 -8.06
CA ALA A 172 21.80 13.00 -7.41
C ALA A 172 22.17 12.80 -5.93
N TYR A 173 23.43 12.49 -5.65
CA TYR A 173 23.93 12.31 -4.29
C TYR A 173 23.71 13.56 -3.42
N GLU A 174 24.06 14.74 -3.91
CA GLU A 174 23.92 15.99 -3.17
C GLU A 174 22.44 16.36 -2.91
N ASN A 175 21.53 16.09 -3.85
CA ASN A 175 20.07 16.24 -3.64
C ASN A 175 19.57 15.38 -2.48
N LEU A 176 20.01 14.12 -2.42
CA LEU A 176 19.68 13.20 -1.32
C LEU A 176 20.35 13.63 -0.03
N LYS A 177 21.61 14.09 -0.08
CA LYS A 177 22.37 14.57 1.10
C LYS A 177 21.68 15.75 1.79
N VAL A 178 21.11 16.70 1.04
CA VAL A 178 20.30 17.79 1.63
C VAL A 178 19.17 17.21 2.48
N ARG A 179 18.49 16.16 1.99
CA ARG A 179 17.38 15.53 2.71
C ARG A 179 17.83 14.70 3.89
N THR A 180 18.86 13.86 3.74
CA THR A 180 19.38 13.07 4.86
C THR A 180 19.89 13.96 5.99
N THR A 181 20.53 15.08 5.67
CA THR A 181 20.97 16.06 6.68
C THR A 181 19.79 16.68 7.44
N LEU A 182 18.70 17.06 6.74
CA LEU A 182 17.50 17.60 7.38
C LEU A 182 16.77 16.59 8.26
N LEU A 183 16.79 15.32 7.88
CA LEU A 183 16.08 14.22 8.56
C LEU A 183 16.96 13.52 9.61
N GLY A 184 18.26 13.85 9.71
CA GLY A 184 19.19 13.19 10.61
C GLY A 184 19.50 11.74 10.23
N LEU A 185 19.38 11.38 8.93
CA LEU A 185 19.62 10.03 8.42
C LEU A 185 21.10 9.81 8.09
N ASP A 186 21.54 8.53 8.16
CA ASP A 186 22.88 8.14 7.75
C ASP A 186 23.07 8.27 6.23
N ASP A 187 24.28 8.66 5.82
CA ASP A 187 24.66 8.79 4.41
C ASP A 187 24.69 7.44 3.66
N ALA A 188 24.85 6.32 4.38
CA ALA A 188 24.73 4.99 3.79
C ALA A 188 23.39 4.82 3.06
N ARG A 189 22.31 5.40 3.61
CA ARG A 189 20.98 5.37 3.01
C ARG A 189 20.91 6.01 1.62
N ILE A 190 21.77 7.00 1.33
CA ILE A 190 21.85 7.62 0.01
C ILE A 190 22.24 6.58 -1.05
N ASN A 191 23.27 5.79 -0.78
CA ASN A 191 23.76 4.80 -1.72
C ASN A 191 22.73 3.69 -1.93
N GLU A 192 22.02 3.26 -0.88
CA GLU A 192 20.95 2.27 -0.97
C GLU A 192 19.82 2.76 -1.89
N VAL A 193 19.28 3.96 -1.67
CA VAL A 193 18.18 4.47 -2.50
C VAL A 193 18.63 4.76 -3.93
N LEU A 194 19.87 5.22 -4.16
CA LEU A 194 20.41 5.37 -5.51
C LEU A 194 20.52 4.04 -6.25
N GLN A 195 20.85 2.97 -5.54
CA GLN A 195 20.87 1.61 -6.10
C GLN A 195 19.46 1.14 -6.47
N ILE A 196 18.49 1.31 -5.56
CA ILE A 196 17.09 0.95 -5.79
C ILE A 196 16.54 1.62 -7.08
N VAL A 197 16.79 2.93 -7.25
CA VAL A 197 16.29 3.68 -8.40
C VAL A 197 17.24 3.67 -9.61
N GLN A 198 18.33 2.89 -9.56
CA GLN A 198 19.31 2.71 -10.64
C GLN A 198 20.00 4.02 -11.10
N LEU A 199 20.32 4.90 -10.16
CA LEU A 199 21.02 6.17 -10.40
C LEU A 199 22.45 6.22 -9.87
N THR A 200 23.06 5.08 -9.53
CA THR A 200 24.43 4.98 -9.01
C THR A 200 25.50 5.50 -9.97
N ASN A 201 25.27 5.34 -11.29
CA ASN A 201 26.23 5.68 -12.34
C ASN A 201 26.13 7.11 -12.85
N THR A 202 25.44 8.01 -12.14
CA THR A 202 25.25 9.41 -12.58
C THR A 202 26.47 10.30 -12.28
N GLY A 203 27.33 9.89 -11.37
CA GLY A 203 28.60 10.56 -11.02
C GLY A 203 28.41 12.04 -10.69
N LYS A 204 29.15 12.91 -11.40
CA LYS A 204 29.12 14.37 -11.20
C LYS A 204 28.04 15.07 -12.03
N LYS A 205 27.18 14.34 -12.75
CA LYS A 205 26.11 14.92 -13.57
C LYS A 205 25.07 15.60 -12.66
N ARG A 206 24.74 16.85 -12.96
CA ARG A 206 23.77 17.62 -12.18
C ARG A 206 22.33 17.25 -12.56
N ALA A 207 21.40 17.34 -11.59
CA ALA A 207 19.99 16.97 -11.80
C ALA A 207 19.31 17.79 -12.91
N GLY A 208 19.73 19.03 -13.16
CA GLY A 208 19.25 19.83 -14.29
C GLY A 208 19.56 19.22 -15.67
N GLN A 209 20.59 18.36 -15.76
CA GLN A 209 20.98 17.66 -16.99
C GLN A 209 20.33 16.27 -17.12
N PHE A 210 19.53 15.86 -16.16
CA PHE A 210 18.86 14.56 -16.17
C PHE A 210 17.71 14.55 -17.20
N SER A 211 17.46 13.38 -17.80
CA SER A 211 16.21 13.14 -18.50
C SER A 211 15.04 13.23 -17.54
N LEU A 212 13.83 13.37 -18.04
CA LEU A 212 12.64 13.41 -17.21
C LEU A 212 12.52 12.12 -16.35
N GLY A 213 12.78 10.94 -16.95
CA GLY A 213 12.79 9.66 -16.23
C GLY A 213 13.84 9.61 -15.12
N MET A 214 15.05 10.13 -15.34
CA MET A 214 16.05 10.25 -14.28
C MET A 214 15.61 11.20 -13.17
N LYS A 215 14.95 12.32 -13.50
CA LYS A 215 14.38 13.25 -12.50
C LYS A 215 13.28 12.56 -11.68
N GLN A 216 12.38 11.81 -12.32
CA GLN A 216 11.34 11.04 -11.64
C GLN A 216 11.93 10.00 -10.68
N ARG A 217 12.90 9.21 -11.13
CA ARG A 217 13.61 8.24 -10.29
C ARG A 217 14.31 8.90 -9.10
N LEU A 218 14.94 10.07 -9.29
CA LEU A 218 15.54 10.81 -8.19
C LEU A 218 14.47 11.33 -7.19
N GLY A 219 13.31 11.75 -7.69
CA GLY A 219 12.15 12.11 -6.86
C GLY A 219 11.66 10.92 -6.00
N ILE A 220 11.57 9.73 -6.62
CA ILE A 220 11.24 8.50 -5.89
C ILE A 220 12.33 8.16 -4.87
N ALA A 221 13.63 8.30 -5.20
CA ALA A 221 14.71 8.10 -4.25
C ALA A 221 14.58 8.99 -3.01
N ILE A 222 14.20 10.26 -3.20
CA ILE A 222 13.92 11.19 -2.09
C ILE A 222 12.76 10.67 -1.23
N ALA A 223 11.68 10.17 -1.86
CA ALA A 223 10.52 9.63 -1.15
C ALA A 223 10.84 8.33 -0.38
N LEU A 224 11.86 7.57 -0.81
CA LEU A 224 12.30 6.31 -0.19
C LEU A 224 13.28 6.49 0.98
N LEU A 225 13.83 7.69 1.22
CA LEU A 225 14.87 7.90 2.23
C LEU A 225 14.46 7.45 3.64
N ASN A 226 13.22 7.69 4.06
CA ASN A 226 12.70 7.31 5.37
C ASN A 226 12.26 5.84 5.47
N SER A 227 12.57 4.99 4.48
CA SER A 227 12.09 3.59 4.43
C SER A 227 10.56 3.51 4.63
N PRO A 228 9.78 4.17 3.77
CA PRO A 228 8.33 4.29 3.96
C PRO A 228 7.62 2.94 3.83
N GLN A 229 6.53 2.76 4.57
CA GLN A 229 5.59 1.64 4.40
C GLN A 229 4.59 1.91 3.27
N LEU A 230 4.34 3.19 2.96
CA LEU A 230 3.45 3.65 1.91
C LEU A 230 4.15 4.67 1.01
N LEU A 231 4.17 4.41 -0.29
CA LEU A 231 4.69 5.30 -1.31
C LEU A 231 3.53 5.84 -2.16
N ILE A 232 3.41 7.16 -2.27
CA ILE A 232 2.36 7.83 -3.02
C ILE A 232 2.98 8.55 -4.22
N LEU A 233 2.53 8.19 -5.43
CA LEU A 233 3.06 8.70 -6.69
C LEU A 233 1.92 9.33 -7.52
N ASP A 234 2.05 10.62 -7.82
CA ASP A 234 1.06 11.34 -8.64
C ASP A 234 1.54 11.41 -10.09
N GLU A 235 0.84 10.69 -10.99
CA GLU A 235 1.12 10.62 -12.43
C GLU A 235 2.61 10.33 -12.76
N PRO A 236 3.25 9.28 -12.17
CA PRO A 236 4.70 9.11 -12.19
C PRO A 236 5.28 8.86 -13.59
N THR A 237 4.48 8.37 -14.53
CA THR A 237 4.87 8.03 -15.91
C THR A 237 4.66 9.17 -16.88
N ASN A 238 4.01 10.26 -16.45
CA ASN A 238 3.61 11.35 -17.35
C ASN A 238 4.83 12.01 -18.03
N GLY A 239 4.80 12.05 -19.36
CA GLY A 239 5.84 12.68 -20.17
C GLY A 239 7.11 11.86 -20.35
N LEU A 240 7.16 10.62 -19.87
CA LEU A 240 8.27 9.71 -20.14
C LEU A 240 8.16 9.10 -21.54
N ASP A 241 9.31 8.73 -22.09
CA ASP A 241 9.38 7.90 -23.28
C ASP A 241 9.01 6.43 -22.96
N PRO A 242 8.69 5.60 -23.96
CA PRO A 242 8.25 4.23 -23.72
C PRO A 242 9.22 3.39 -22.88
N LEU A 243 10.52 3.56 -23.08
CA LEU A 243 11.54 2.84 -22.31
C LEU A 243 11.54 3.29 -20.83
N GLY A 244 11.47 4.60 -20.60
CA GLY A 244 11.39 5.16 -19.23
C GLY A 244 10.12 4.73 -18.49
N ILE A 245 9.00 4.58 -19.20
CA ILE A 245 7.75 4.04 -18.64
C ILE A 245 7.93 2.58 -18.20
N GLU A 246 8.54 1.75 -19.06
CA GLU A 246 8.76 0.32 -18.75
C GLU A 246 9.68 0.15 -17.55
N GLU A 247 10.82 0.84 -17.53
CA GLU A 247 11.77 0.82 -16.42
C GLU A 247 11.14 1.30 -15.10
N LEU A 248 10.29 2.34 -15.16
CA LEU A 248 9.62 2.84 -13.97
C LEU A 248 8.54 1.87 -13.48
N ARG A 249 7.82 1.20 -14.39
CA ARG A 249 6.86 0.14 -14.05
C ARG A 249 7.52 -1.02 -13.34
N GLU A 250 8.66 -1.52 -13.84
CA GLU A 250 9.42 -2.59 -13.18
C GLU A 250 9.84 -2.18 -11.77
N LEU A 251 10.31 -0.94 -11.60
CA LEU A 251 10.65 -0.40 -10.30
C LEU A 251 9.44 -0.39 -9.35
N ILE A 252 8.29 0.13 -9.79
CA ILE A 252 7.06 0.18 -8.98
C ILE A 252 6.61 -1.22 -8.58
N ARG A 253 6.63 -2.20 -9.50
CA ARG A 253 6.28 -3.60 -9.22
C ARG A 253 7.18 -4.28 -8.20
N SER A 254 8.42 -3.82 -8.04
CA SER A 254 9.35 -4.38 -7.08
C SER A 254 9.08 -3.94 -5.63
N PHE A 255 8.34 -2.86 -5.40
CA PHE A 255 8.14 -2.31 -4.06
C PHE A 255 7.31 -3.19 -3.12
N PRO A 256 6.19 -3.82 -3.54
CA PRO A 256 5.41 -4.69 -2.65
C PRO A 256 6.20 -5.86 -2.07
N SER A 257 7.07 -6.50 -2.86
CA SER A 257 7.94 -7.58 -2.38
C SER A 257 8.99 -7.12 -1.37
N ASN A 258 9.24 -5.81 -1.30
CA ASN A 258 10.11 -5.18 -0.31
C ASN A 258 9.33 -4.54 0.86
N GLY A 259 8.04 -4.90 1.03
CA GLY A 259 7.20 -4.41 2.13
C GLY A 259 6.66 -2.99 1.95
N ILE A 260 6.77 -2.39 0.76
CA ILE A 260 6.30 -1.03 0.48
C ILE A 260 4.99 -1.10 -0.30
N THR A 261 3.92 -0.57 0.24
CA THR A 261 2.66 -0.37 -0.48
C THR A 261 2.75 0.84 -1.39
N VAL A 262 2.20 0.76 -2.59
CA VAL A 262 2.22 1.88 -3.53
C VAL A 262 0.81 2.33 -3.86
N ILE A 263 0.56 3.64 -3.80
CA ILE A 263 -0.59 4.28 -4.44
C ILE A 263 -0.06 5.12 -5.59
N LEU A 264 -0.56 4.88 -6.78
CA LEU A 264 -0.23 5.74 -7.92
C LEU A 264 -1.51 6.26 -8.58
N SER A 265 -1.48 7.51 -9.01
CA SER A 265 -2.51 8.06 -9.88
C SER A 265 -2.11 7.90 -11.35
N SER A 266 -3.07 7.68 -12.22
CA SER A 266 -2.88 7.75 -13.66
C SER A 266 -4.19 8.06 -14.37
N HIS A 267 -4.08 8.60 -15.59
CA HIS A 267 -5.19 8.69 -16.53
C HIS A 267 -5.03 7.69 -17.69
N ILE A 268 -3.93 6.91 -17.70
CA ILE A 268 -3.60 5.92 -18.72
C ILE A 268 -3.90 4.53 -18.19
N LEU A 269 -5.00 3.94 -18.68
CA LEU A 269 -5.50 2.64 -18.23
C LEU A 269 -4.51 1.50 -18.45
N SER A 270 -3.89 1.45 -19.65
CA SER A 270 -2.96 0.38 -20.03
C SER A 270 -1.72 0.33 -19.13
N GLU A 271 -1.29 1.44 -18.55
CA GLU A 271 -0.19 1.48 -17.61
C GLU A 271 -0.59 0.87 -16.26
N VAL A 272 -1.75 1.29 -15.72
CA VAL A 272 -2.25 0.79 -14.44
C VAL A 272 -2.60 -0.69 -14.52
N GLN A 273 -3.20 -1.14 -15.63
CA GLN A 273 -3.53 -2.55 -15.85
C GLN A 273 -2.31 -3.48 -15.77
N GLN A 274 -1.14 -2.96 -16.08
CA GLN A 274 0.09 -3.75 -16.05
C GLN A 274 0.75 -3.83 -14.66
N ILE A 275 0.46 -2.91 -13.74
CA ILE A 275 1.20 -2.80 -12.47
C ILE A 275 0.33 -2.88 -11.22
N ALA A 276 -0.96 -2.56 -11.31
CA ALA A 276 -1.82 -2.49 -10.14
C ALA A 276 -2.46 -3.84 -9.80
N ASP A 277 -2.55 -4.12 -8.50
CA ASP A 277 -3.29 -5.25 -7.93
C ASP A 277 -4.76 -4.85 -7.69
N HIS A 278 -4.97 -3.58 -7.33
CA HIS A 278 -6.29 -3.00 -7.03
C HIS A 278 -6.42 -1.66 -7.71
N VAL A 279 -7.64 -1.32 -8.09
CA VAL A 279 -7.93 -0.03 -8.74
C VAL A 279 -9.13 0.65 -8.09
N GLY A 280 -9.03 1.99 -8.01
CA GLY A 280 -10.14 2.88 -7.74
C GLY A 280 -10.34 3.82 -8.92
N ILE A 281 -11.58 3.95 -9.43
CA ILE A 281 -11.90 4.82 -10.56
C ILE A 281 -12.70 6.01 -10.05
N ILE A 282 -12.16 7.22 -10.27
CA ILE A 282 -12.75 8.49 -9.83
C ILE A 282 -13.20 9.30 -11.04
N ALA A 283 -14.42 9.80 -10.97
CA ALA A 283 -14.98 10.73 -11.95
C ALA A 283 -15.81 11.81 -11.24
N GLY A 284 -15.62 13.08 -11.61
CA GLY A 284 -16.34 14.20 -11.02
C GLY A 284 -16.17 14.32 -9.48
N GLY A 285 -15.04 13.89 -8.94
CA GLY A 285 -14.77 13.91 -7.50
C GLY A 285 -15.37 12.75 -6.71
N VAL A 286 -16.04 11.79 -7.38
CA VAL A 286 -16.72 10.64 -6.75
C VAL A 286 -15.99 9.34 -7.13
N LEU A 287 -15.84 8.43 -6.16
CA LEU A 287 -15.36 7.07 -6.42
C LEU A 287 -16.50 6.25 -7.03
N GLY A 288 -16.38 5.91 -8.31
CA GLY A 288 -17.40 5.13 -9.02
C GLY A 288 -17.16 3.63 -9.00
N TYR A 289 -15.92 3.20 -8.75
CA TYR A 289 -15.53 1.81 -8.63
C TYR A 289 -14.30 1.66 -7.72
N GLU A 290 -14.26 0.60 -6.94
CA GLU A 290 -13.07 0.14 -6.24
C GLU A 290 -13.07 -1.39 -6.23
N GLY A 291 -11.98 -2.01 -6.65
CA GLY A 291 -11.87 -3.47 -6.72
C GLY A 291 -10.48 -3.99 -7.01
N GLU A 292 -10.35 -5.31 -6.90
CA GLU A 292 -9.17 -6.05 -7.31
C GLU A 292 -9.14 -6.18 -8.84
N LEU A 293 -8.00 -5.94 -9.45
CA LEU A 293 -7.83 -6.06 -10.89
C LEU A 293 -7.59 -7.53 -11.25
N ARG A 294 -8.55 -8.14 -11.94
CA ARG A 294 -8.48 -9.55 -12.35
C ARG A 294 -7.89 -9.68 -13.75
N ALA A 295 -7.12 -10.76 -13.95
CA ALA A 295 -6.61 -11.08 -15.28
C ALA A 295 -7.78 -11.29 -16.28
N GLY A 296 -7.77 -10.54 -17.38
CA GLY A 296 -8.81 -10.59 -18.41
C GLY A 296 -10.01 -9.66 -18.17
N GLU A 297 -10.01 -8.87 -17.08
CA GLU A 297 -11.03 -7.84 -16.86
C GLU A 297 -10.83 -6.67 -17.84
N ASP A 298 -11.91 -6.25 -18.50
CA ASP A 298 -11.89 -5.10 -19.40
C ASP A 298 -11.96 -3.79 -18.58
N LEU A 299 -10.77 -3.33 -18.16
CA LEU A 299 -10.64 -2.09 -17.39
C LEU A 299 -11.12 -0.87 -18.19
N GLU A 300 -11.02 -0.89 -19.52
CA GLU A 300 -11.44 0.22 -20.37
C GLU A 300 -12.97 0.35 -20.36
N GLN A 301 -13.70 -0.76 -20.50
CA GLN A 301 -15.16 -0.75 -20.41
C GLN A 301 -15.62 -0.29 -19.03
N LEU A 302 -15.01 -0.82 -17.96
CA LEU A 302 -15.30 -0.43 -16.58
C LEU A 302 -15.07 1.08 -16.35
N PHE A 303 -13.95 1.59 -16.83
CA PHE A 303 -13.62 3.02 -16.76
C PHE A 303 -14.67 3.87 -17.49
N MET A 304 -15.02 3.50 -18.70
CA MET A 304 -16.02 4.24 -19.49
C MET A 304 -17.40 4.23 -18.84
N ASP A 305 -17.78 3.13 -18.22
CA ASP A 305 -19.07 3.03 -17.50
C ASP A 305 -19.10 3.96 -16.28
N VAL A 306 -18.00 4.04 -15.52
CA VAL A 306 -17.90 4.96 -14.39
C VAL A 306 -17.95 6.42 -14.86
N ILE A 307 -17.21 6.76 -15.94
CA ILE A 307 -17.21 8.14 -16.49
C ILE A 307 -18.61 8.52 -16.97
N ARG A 308 -19.34 7.62 -17.67
CA ARG A 308 -20.70 7.90 -18.14
C ARG A 308 -21.70 8.13 -17.01
N ARG A 309 -21.55 7.40 -15.89
CA ARG A 309 -22.45 7.53 -14.72
C ARG A 309 -22.19 8.82 -13.94
N ASN A 310 -20.90 9.11 -13.66
CA ASN A 310 -20.52 10.18 -12.72
C ASN A 310 -20.05 11.45 -13.45
N GLY A 311 -19.69 11.39 -14.75
CA GLY A 311 -19.18 12.52 -15.52
C GLY A 311 -20.27 13.49 -16.00
N LYS A 312 -21.56 13.16 -15.87
CA LYS A 312 -22.68 14.02 -16.31
C LYS A 312 -23.04 15.14 -15.33
N GLU A 313 -22.51 15.14 -14.11
CA GLU A 313 -22.82 16.14 -13.09
C GLU A 313 -21.76 17.27 -12.96
N GLY A 314 -20.72 17.26 -13.81
CA GLY A 314 -19.55 18.16 -13.64
C GLY A 314 -19.23 19.11 -14.81
N TYR A 315 -20.13 19.28 -15.81
CA TYR A 315 -19.97 20.27 -16.89
C TYR A 315 -21.15 21.21 -16.93
#